data_ce4d49c410220c010fcdafe6b9605774
#
_entry.id   ce4d49c410220c010fcdafe6b9605774
#
_cell.length_a   1.000
_cell.length_b   1.000
_cell.length_c   1.000
_cell.angle_alpha   90.00
_cell.angle_beta   90.00
_cell.angle_gamma   90.00
#
_symmetry.space_group_name_H-M   'P 1'
#
loop_
_entity.id
_entity.type
_entity.pdbx_description
1 polymer ?
#
loop_
_entity_poly.entity_id
_entity_poly.type
_entity_poly.pdbx_seq_one_letter_code
_entity_poly.pdbx_strand_id
1 'polypeptide(L)'
;MDRQYYVYILASGTYGTLYVGITSDLIGRVWQHREGVVHGFTKTHHAHRLVWYEVHESAYEAITREKRIKKWNRDWKVNLIQAMNPGWEDLYDAIASKDEIGSPPARG
;
A
#
# COMPACT_ATOMS: atom_id res chain seq x y z
N MET A 1 22.86 3.17 5.00
CA MET A 1 21.67 2.45 5.08
C MET A 1 20.73 2.81 3.98
N ASP A 2 20.31 1.84 3.31
CA ASP A 2 19.48 2.06 2.14
C ASP A 2 18.05 2.31 2.51
N ARG A 3 17.47 3.29 1.89
CA ARG A 3 16.07 3.57 2.09
C ARG A 3 15.29 2.86 1.00
N GLN A 4 14.18 2.28 1.35
CA GLN A 4 13.29 1.66 0.39
C GLN A 4 12.07 2.51 0.19
N TYR A 5 11.47 2.39 -0.97
CA TYR A 5 10.26 3.13 -1.33
C TYR A 5 9.21 2.14 -1.76
N TYR A 6 7.96 2.44 -1.47
CA TYR A 6 6.86 1.54 -1.76
C TYR A 6 5.81 2.24 -2.58
N VAL A 7 5.36 1.56 -3.62
CA VAL A 7 4.15 1.97 -4.33
C VAL A 7 3.08 1.05 -3.80
N TYR A 8 1.93 1.60 -3.44
CA TYR A 8 0.90 0.77 -2.82
C TYR A 8 -0.48 1.15 -3.34
N ILE A 9 -1.43 0.24 -3.17
CA ILE A 9 -2.82 0.49 -3.52
C ILE A 9 -3.69 0.16 -2.32
N LEU A 10 -4.54 1.11 -1.94
CA LEU A 10 -5.54 0.90 -0.91
C LEU A 10 -6.89 0.75 -1.59
N ALA A 11 -7.77 -0.03 -0.99
CA ALA A 11 -9.12 -0.23 -1.52
C ALA A 11 -10.13 -0.07 -0.42
N SER A 12 -11.35 0.32 -0.79
CA SER A 12 -12.43 0.41 0.17
C SER A 12 -13.01 -0.97 0.48
N GLY A 13 -12.69 -1.96 -0.33
CA GLY A 13 -13.16 -3.32 -0.17
C GLY A 13 -12.88 -4.08 -1.45
N THR A 14 -13.37 -5.30 -1.54
CA THR A 14 -13.18 -6.11 -2.74
C THR A 14 -13.82 -5.40 -3.93
N TYR A 15 -13.04 -5.18 -4.97
CA TYR A 15 -13.49 -4.43 -6.14
C TYR A 15 -14.00 -3.03 -5.80
N GLY A 16 -13.51 -2.48 -4.68
CA GLY A 16 -13.94 -1.16 -4.24
C GLY A 16 -13.17 -0.03 -4.89
N THR A 17 -13.31 1.15 -4.31
CA THR A 17 -12.58 2.34 -4.76
C THR A 17 -11.09 2.16 -4.48
N LEU A 18 -10.26 2.57 -5.42
CA LEU A 18 -8.81 2.37 -5.32
C LEU A 18 -8.08 3.69 -5.13
N TYR A 19 -7.04 3.66 -4.33
CA TYR A 19 -6.13 4.79 -4.13
C TYR A 19 -4.70 4.30 -4.32
N VAL A 20 -3.95 4.94 -5.20
CA VAL A 20 -2.56 4.59 -5.46
C VAL A 20 -1.66 5.62 -4.80
N GLY A 21 -0.68 5.18 -4.04
CA GLY A 21 0.21 6.08 -3.33
C GLY A 21 1.65 5.59 -3.31
N ILE A 22 2.51 6.43 -2.74
CA ILE A 22 3.93 6.12 -2.62
C ILE A 22 4.40 6.58 -1.25
N THR A 23 5.29 5.83 -0.63
CA THR A 23 5.81 6.18 0.69
C THR A 23 7.14 5.48 0.93
N SER A 24 7.94 6.03 1.84
CA SER A 24 9.12 5.33 2.31
C SER A 24 8.84 4.59 3.62
N ASP A 25 7.60 4.68 4.13
CA ASP A 25 7.21 4.02 5.37
C ASP A 25 5.83 3.43 5.18
N LEU A 26 5.79 2.22 4.62
CA LEU A 26 4.52 1.60 4.26
C LEU A 26 3.62 1.37 5.47
N ILE A 27 4.17 0.77 6.51
CA ILE A 27 3.36 0.46 7.68
C ILE A 27 2.79 1.73 8.32
N GLY A 28 3.64 2.73 8.50
CA GLY A 28 3.18 3.98 9.10
C GLY A 28 2.16 4.71 8.25
N ARG A 29 2.37 4.71 6.93
CA ARG A 29 1.45 5.41 6.04
C ARG A 29 0.08 4.72 5.99
N VAL A 30 0.07 3.38 5.91
CA VAL A 30 -1.19 2.65 5.90
C VAL A 30 -1.93 2.85 7.22
N TRP A 31 -1.18 2.85 8.32
CA TRP A 31 -1.78 3.10 9.63
C TRP A 31 -2.47 4.47 9.64
N GLN A 32 -1.82 5.50 9.09
CA GLN A 32 -2.40 6.84 9.04
C GLN A 32 -3.71 6.86 8.25
N HIS A 33 -3.75 6.13 7.14
CA HIS A 33 -4.99 6.06 6.36
C HIS A 33 -6.08 5.34 7.13
N ARG A 34 -5.72 4.27 7.83
CA ARG A 34 -6.71 3.50 8.59
C ARG A 34 -7.27 4.31 9.74
N GLU A 35 -6.45 5.13 10.37
CA GLU A 35 -6.88 5.93 11.51
C GLU A 35 -7.53 7.25 11.10
N GLY A 36 -7.57 7.52 9.81
CA GLY A 36 -8.24 8.72 9.33
C GLY A 36 -7.49 10.00 9.57
N VAL A 37 -6.17 9.92 9.82
CA VAL A 37 -5.39 11.13 10.04
C VAL A 37 -4.96 11.76 8.72
N VAL A 38 -5.12 11.05 7.62
CA VAL A 38 -4.82 11.60 6.31
C VAL A 38 -6.13 12.09 5.71
N HIS A 39 -6.15 13.36 5.32
CA HIS A 39 -7.36 13.92 4.74
C HIS A 39 -7.42 13.66 3.24
N GLY A 40 -8.58 13.86 2.65
CA GLY A 40 -8.74 13.78 1.21
C GLY A 40 -9.38 12.49 0.78
N PHE A 41 -8.93 11.99 -0.39
CA PHE A 41 -9.58 10.88 -1.08
C PHE A 41 -9.81 9.65 -0.20
N THR A 42 -8.77 9.18 0.48
CA THR A 42 -8.89 7.94 1.23
C THR A 42 -9.84 8.07 2.41
N LYS A 43 -9.86 9.23 3.05
CA LYS A 43 -10.76 9.44 4.16
C LYS A 43 -12.21 9.48 3.68
N THR A 44 -12.46 10.19 2.59
CA THR A 44 -13.81 10.32 2.05
C THR A 44 -14.33 8.99 1.53
N HIS A 45 -13.49 8.20 0.89
CA HIS A 45 -13.92 6.97 0.23
C HIS A 45 -13.65 5.73 1.05
N HIS A 46 -13.13 5.87 2.26
CA HIS A 46 -12.85 4.74 3.16
C HIS A 46 -11.92 3.71 2.52
N ALA A 47 -10.94 4.16 1.75
CA ALA A 47 -9.98 3.26 1.13
C ALA A 47 -8.86 2.98 2.12
N HIS A 48 -9.10 2.02 3.01
CA HIS A 48 -8.19 1.71 4.12
C HIS A 48 -7.52 0.36 4.02
N ARG A 49 -8.00 -0.51 3.14
CA ARG A 49 -7.47 -1.86 3.04
C ARG A 49 -6.27 -1.87 2.12
N LEU A 50 -5.13 -2.35 2.60
CA LEU A 50 -3.93 -2.46 1.76
C LEU A 50 -4.04 -3.71 0.93
N VAL A 51 -4.22 -3.57 -0.38
CA VAL A 51 -4.44 -4.73 -1.25
C VAL A 51 -3.27 -5.04 -2.17
N TRP A 52 -2.31 -4.14 -2.28
CA TRP A 52 -1.14 -4.37 -3.14
C TRP A 52 -0.01 -3.42 -2.77
N TYR A 53 1.23 -3.88 -2.87
CA TYR A 53 2.39 -3.00 -2.72
C TYR A 53 3.58 -3.57 -3.47
N GLU A 54 4.54 -2.70 -3.74
CA GLU A 54 5.73 -3.07 -4.48
C GLU A 54 6.88 -2.25 -3.93
N VAL A 55 8.05 -2.89 -3.77
CA VAL A 55 9.22 -2.25 -3.19
C VAL A 55 10.16 -1.76 -4.29
N HIS A 56 10.69 -0.57 -4.12
CA HIS A 56 11.69 -0.02 -5.03
C HIS A 56 12.86 0.50 -4.24
N GLU A 57 14.06 0.42 -4.82
CA GLU A 57 15.25 0.89 -4.13
C GLU A 57 15.54 2.35 -4.41
N SER A 58 14.89 2.95 -5.39
CA SER A 58 15.13 4.34 -5.72
C SER A 58 13.81 5.10 -5.74
N ALA A 59 13.88 6.34 -5.26
CA ALA A 59 12.70 7.21 -5.27
C ALA A 59 12.24 7.46 -6.70
N TYR A 60 13.16 7.62 -7.62
CA TYR A 60 12.83 7.90 -9.01
C TYR A 60 11.99 6.76 -9.61
N GLU A 61 12.44 5.52 -9.39
CA GLU A 61 11.71 4.37 -9.93
C GLU A 61 10.33 4.25 -9.31
N ALA A 62 10.24 4.47 -7.99
CA ALA A 62 8.96 4.38 -7.31
C ALA A 62 7.99 5.45 -7.81
N ILE A 63 8.47 6.68 -7.95
CA ILE A 63 7.63 7.78 -8.43
C ILE A 63 7.15 7.51 -9.85
N THR A 64 8.05 7.03 -10.70
CA THR A 64 7.69 6.72 -12.08
C THR A 64 6.62 5.64 -12.14
N ARG A 65 6.80 4.60 -11.32
CA ARG A 65 5.84 3.49 -11.28
C ARG A 65 4.48 3.97 -10.79
N GLU A 66 4.49 4.75 -9.73
CA GLU A 66 3.24 5.24 -9.15
C GLU A 66 2.47 6.09 -10.15
N LYS A 67 3.17 6.94 -10.89
CA LYS A 67 2.52 7.77 -11.89
C LYS A 67 1.93 6.95 -13.03
N ARG A 68 2.63 5.89 -13.43
CA ARG A 68 2.14 5.01 -14.47
C ARG A 68 0.87 4.29 -14.04
N ILE A 69 0.90 3.72 -12.85
CA ILE A 69 -0.25 2.98 -12.34
C ILE A 69 -1.46 3.89 -12.20
N LYS A 70 -1.23 5.12 -11.76
CA LYS A 70 -2.34 6.07 -11.62
C LYS A 70 -3.05 6.34 -12.94
N LYS A 71 -2.30 6.24 -14.07
CA LYS A 71 -2.88 6.50 -15.38
C LYS A 71 -3.55 5.27 -15.99
N TRP A 72 -3.33 4.10 -15.43
CA TRP A 72 -3.94 2.88 -15.95
C TRP A 72 -5.44 2.94 -15.79
N ASN A 73 -6.15 2.22 -16.67
CA ASN A 73 -7.58 2.05 -16.46
C ASN A 73 -7.79 1.11 -15.29
N ARG A 74 -9.02 1.01 -14.83
CA ARG A 74 -9.34 0.24 -13.65
C ARG A 74 -9.02 -1.24 -13.81
N ASP A 75 -9.31 -1.80 -14.98
CA ASP A 75 -9.09 -3.22 -15.18
C ASP A 75 -7.64 -3.61 -15.00
N TRP A 76 -6.73 -2.77 -15.45
CA TRP A 76 -5.31 -3.04 -15.29
C TRP A 76 -4.90 -3.00 -13.82
N LYS A 77 -5.47 -2.08 -13.06
CA LYS A 77 -5.19 -2.00 -11.63
C LYS A 77 -5.73 -3.22 -10.91
N VAL A 78 -6.93 -3.66 -11.26
CA VAL A 78 -7.53 -4.85 -10.69
C VAL A 78 -6.67 -6.07 -10.99
N ASN A 79 -6.21 -6.21 -12.23
CA ASN A 79 -5.34 -7.33 -12.60
C ASN A 79 -4.04 -7.33 -11.82
N LEU A 80 -3.47 -6.15 -11.60
CA LEU A 80 -2.24 -6.02 -10.82
C LEU A 80 -2.47 -6.50 -9.39
N ILE A 81 -3.57 -6.07 -8.78
CA ILE A 81 -3.92 -6.47 -7.43
C ILE A 81 -4.10 -7.98 -7.35
N GLN A 82 -4.87 -8.54 -8.27
CA GLN A 82 -5.22 -9.95 -8.20
C GLN A 82 -4.07 -10.89 -8.50
N ALA A 83 -3.06 -10.42 -9.22
CA ALA A 83 -1.88 -11.22 -9.45
C ALA A 83 -1.14 -11.48 -8.13
N MET A 84 -1.21 -10.56 -7.20
CA MET A 84 -0.55 -10.69 -5.91
C MET A 84 -1.51 -11.14 -4.82
N ASN A 85 -2.75 -10.70 -4.90
CA ASN A 85 -3.70 -10.83 -3.79
C ASN A 85 -5.08 -11.11 -4.35
N PRO A 86 -5.32 -12.31 -4.87
CA PRO A 86 -6.59 -12.63 -5.53
C PRO A 86 -7.81 -12.48 -4.62
N GLY A 87 -7.63 -12.60 -3.33
CA GLY A 87 -8.75 -12.46 -2.39
C GLY A 87 -9.00 -11.05 -1.91
N TRP A 88 -8.21 -10.09 -2.36
CA TRP A 88 -8.34 -8.69 -1.92
C TRP A 88 -8.25 -8.55 -0.40
N GLU A 89 -7.41 -9.36 0.21
CA GLU A 89 -7.27 -9.33 1.65
C GLU A 89 -6.48 -8.11 2.09
N ASP A 90 -6.68 -7.68 3.32
CA ASP A 90 -5.95 -6.56 3.85
C ASP A 90 -4.56 -7.05 4.25
N LEU A 91 -3.54 -6.64 3.51
CA LEU A 91 -2.18 -7.10 3.73
C LEU A 91 -1.49 -6.40 4.89
N TYR A 92 -2.15 -5.41 5.47
CA TYR A 92 -1.54 -4.63 6.55
C TYR A 92 -1.11 -5.50 7.73
N ASP A 93 -2.00 -6.36 8.18
CA ASP A 93 -1.69 -7.17 9.36
C ASP A 93 -0.50 -8.08 9.11
N ALA A 94 -0.39 -8.62 7.91
CA ALA A 94 0.71 -9.50 7.58
C ALA A 94 2.05 -8.77 7.61
N ILE A 95 2.12 -7.57 7.03
CA ILE A 95 3.38 -6.85 7.01
C ILE A 95 3.70 -6.27 8.38
N ALA A 96 2.71 -5.84 9.13
CA ALA A 96 2.93 -5.29 10.45
C ALA A 96 3.40 -6.37 11.42
N SER A 97 2.78 -7.54 11.38
CA SER A 97 3.19 -8.65 12.23
C SER A 97 4.59 -9.13 11.89
N LYS A 98 4.88 -9.23 10.60
CA LYS A 98 6.18 -9.68 10.17
C LYS A 98 7.26 -8.71 10.62
N ASP A 99 6.99 -7.42 10.53
CA ASP A 99 7.92 -6.42 10.95
C ASP A 99 8.15 -6.51 12.45
N GLU A 100 7.08 -6.71 13.19
CA GLU A 100 7.16 -6.84 14.61
C GLU A 100 7.97 -8.04 15.02
N ILE A 101 7.76 -9.16 14.39
CA ILE A 101 8.50 -10.36 14.67
C ILE A 101 9.95 -10.19 14.30
N GLY A 102 10.18 -9.52 13.19
CA GLY A 102 11.53 -9.35 12.77
C GLY A 102 12.33 -8.47 13.69
N SER A 103 11.61 -7.73 14.47
CA SER A 103 12.32 -6.89 15.34
C SER A 103 12.54 -7.61 16.53
N PRO A 104 13.12 -8.20 16.73
CA PRO A 104 13.32 -8.95 17.78
C PRO A 104 13.30 -8.67 18.69
N PRO A 105 13.12 -9.11 18.79
CA PRO A 105 13.07 -9.32 19.79
C PRO A 105 13.70 -8.44 20.22
N ALA A 106 14.16 -8.06 19.57
CA ALA A 106 14.86 -7.16 19.88
C ALA A 106 14.05 -6.49 20.60
N ARG A 107 13.22 -6.45 20.36
CA ARG A 107 12.49 -5.89 20.96
C ARG A 107 12.16 -6.65 21.81
N GLY A 108 12.48 -7.43 21.73
CA GLY A 108 12.12 -8.21 22.71
C GLY A 108 12.84 -8.27 23.43
#